data_5eaa616a9fc5d26834c630dec7de3cb2
#
_entry.id   5eaa616a9fc5d26834c630dec7de3cb2
#
_cell.length_a   1.000
_cell.length_b   1.000
_cell.length_c   1.000
_cell.angle_alpha   90.00
_cell.angle_beta   90.00
_cell.angle_gamma   90.00
#
_symmetry.space_group_name_H-M   'P 1'
#
loop_
_entity.id
_entity.type
_entity.pdbx_description
1 polymer ?
#
loop_
_entity_poly.entity_id
_entity_poly.type
_entity_poly.pdbx_seq_one_letter_code
_entity_poly.pdbx_strand_id
1 'polypeptide(L)'
;MGVALITPFKQDKSIDFDALARLLEYQIKNGVDYLVVLGTTAETATLSADEKRQVRDFIVERVAERVPLVIGIGGNNTMALVEELKTSDLTPFSAVLSVVPYYNKPSQEGIYQHYSAIAKASPIPVILYNVPGRTGVNMTAETTLRLARDHENIIGVKEASGNITQMDDIIKNKHEDFMVISGDDGITFPLITLGAVGVISVIGNAFPKEFSKMVRLALNGDFEKALLIHHRFTELFSLLFVDGNPAGVKCLLNAMGFIENELRLPLVPTRITTYEKIRQVLDSLN
;
A
#
# COMPACT_ATOMS: atom_id res chain seq x y z
N MET A 1 -1.98 7.50 8.46
CA MET A 1 -2.46 6.77 7.25
C MET A 1 -1.54 7.05 6.09
N GLY A 2 -0.95 6.00 5.49
CA GLY A 2 -0.27 6.07 4.22
C GLY A 2 -1.21 5.73 3.06
N VAL A 3 -0.88 6.17 1.84
CA VAL A 3 -1.65 5.86 0.64
C VAL A 3 -0.79 5.13 -0.38
N ALA A 4 -1.24 3.93 -0.81
CA ALA A 4 -0.66 3.21 -1.92
C ALA A 4 -1.07 3.89 -3.23
N LEU A 5 -0.24 4.82 -3.72
CA LEU A 5 -0.55 5.63 -4.89
C LEU A 5 -0.81 4.76 -6.13
N ILE A 6 -1.80 5.16 -6.94
CA ILE A 6 -1.98 4.66 -8.30
C ILE A 6 -1.00 5.34 -9.26
N THR A 7 -0.74 4.72 -10.42
CA THR A 7 -0.12 5.37 -11.58
C THR A 7 -1.22 5.64 -12.61
N PRO A 8 -1.60 6.92 -12.86
CA PRO A 8 -2.59 7.23 -13.88
C PRO A 8 -2.02 6.99 -15.28
N PHE A 9 -2.86 6.47 -16.18
CA PHE A 9 -2.51 6.30 -17.59
C PHE A 9 -3.49 7.06 -18.49
N LYS A 10 -2.97 7.54 -19.64
CA LYS A 10 -3.77 8.06 -20.76
C LYS A 10 -4.33 6.92 -21.60
N GLN A 11 -5.22 7.23 -22.56
CA GLN A 11 -5.81 6.24 -23.46
C GLN A 11 -4.77 5.45 -24.27
N ASP A 12 -3.65 6.09 -24.63
CA ASP A 12 -2.53 5.46 -25.33
C ASP A 12 -1.63 4.60 -24.40
N LYS A 13 -2.01 4.46 -23.13
CA LYS A 13 -1.28 3.74 -22.07
C LYS A 13 0.02 4.40 -21.63
N SER A 14 0.34 5.61 -22.09
CA SER A 14 1.42 6.39 -21.49
C SER A 14 1.03 6.87 -20.09
N ILE A 15 2.04 7.17 -19.26
CA ILE A 15 1.81 7.70 -17.90
C ILE A 15 1.25 9.12 -18.01
N ASP A 16 0.16 9.39 -17.28
CA ASP A 16 -0.43 10.72 -17.16
C ASP A 16 0.18 11.46 -15.97
N PHE A 17 1.30 12.13 -16.21
CA PHE A 17 1.98 12.92 -15.18
C PHE A 17 1.18 14.13 -14.69
N ASP A 18 0.30 14.70 -15.53
CA ASP A 18 -0.57 15.81 -15.12
C ASP A 18 -1.64 15.34 -14.12
N ALA A 19 -2.25 14.19 -14.38
CA ALA A 19 -3.17 13.57 -13.44
C ALA A 19 -2.46 13.13 -12.16
N LEU A 20 -1.24 12.58 -12.27
CA LEU A 20 -0.42 12.22 -11.11
C LEU A 20 -0.10 13.47 -10.27
N ALA A 21 0.26 14.58 -10.87
CA ALA A 21 0.50 15.84 -10.16
C ALA A 21 -0.74 16.30 -9.38
N ARG A 22 -1.91 16.30 -10.03
CA ARG A 22 -3.19 16.66 -9.36
C ARG A 22 -3.49 15.72 -8.19
N LEU A 23 -3.26 14.42 -8.37
CA LEU A 23 -3.48 13.44 -7.31
C LEU A 23 -2.55 13.66 -6.12
N LEU A 24 -1.26 13.93 -6.34
CA LEU A 24 -0.30 14.23 -5.28
C LEU A 24 -0.71 15.45 -4.47
N GLU A 25 -1.07 16.57 -5.12
CA GLU A 25 -1.55 17.76 -4.45
C GLU A 25 -2.84 17.47 -3.65
N TYR A 26 -3.75 16.67 -4.22
CA TYR A 26 -4.97 16.28 -3.53
C TYR A 26 -4.67 15.46 -2.26
N GLN A 27 -3.74 14.51 -2.32
CA GLN A 27 -3.34 13.72 -1.16
C GLN A 27 -2.75 14.59 -0.06
N ILE A 28 -1.76 15.44 -0.40
CA ILE A 28 -1.05 16.28 0.57
C ILE A 28 -2.00 17.28 1.22
N LYS A 29 -2.82 17.97 0.42
CA LYS A 29 -3.80 18.95 0.91
C LYS A 29 -4.83 18.35 1.87
N ASN A 30 -5.16 17.07 1.69
CA ASN A 30 -6.14 16.36 2.52
C ASN A 30 -5.51 15.58 3.69
N GLY A 31 -4.21 15.78 3.95
CA GLY A 31 -3.57 15.42 5.20
C GLY A 31 -3.26 13.93 5.35
N VAL A 32 -2.78 13.29 4.28
CA VAL A 32 -2.15 11.97 4.39
C VAL A 32 -0.84 12.09 5.19
N ASP A 33 -0.49 11.05 5.94
CA ASP A 33 0.73 11.10 6.75
C ASP A 33 1.97 10.69 5.95
N TYR A 34 1.83 9.89 4.90
CA TYR A 34 2.89 9.52 3.96
C TYR A 34 2.33 8.91 2.67
N LEU A 35 3.16 8.79 1.64
CA LEU A 35 2.80 8.20 0.35
C LEU A 35 3.66 6.98 0.06
N VAL A 36 3.04 5.92 -0.49
CA VAL A 36 3.75 4.72 -0.95
C VAL A 36 3.84 4.76 -2.47
N VAL A 37 5.08 4.90 -2.94
CA VAL A 37 5.44 5.04 -4.35
C VAL A 37 5.79 3.65 -4.90
N LEU A 38 5.37 3.35 -6.11
CA LEU A 38 5.68 2.08 -6.80
C LEU A 38 5.28 0.82 -6.00
N GLY A 39 4.21 0.90 -5.22
CA GLY A 39 3.58 -0.29 -4.61
C GLY A 39 2.75 -1.10 -5.62
N THR A 40 2.06 -2.12 -5.15
CA THR A 40 1.17 -2.97 -5.99
C THR A 40 0.12 -2.15 -6.73
N THR A 41 -0.50 -1.20 -6.04
CA THR A 41 -1.58 -0.34 -6.57
C THR A 41 -1.10 0.59 -7.70
N ALA A 42 0.21 0.85 -7.78
CA ALA A 42 0.85 1.62 -8.85
C ALA A 42 1.03 0.84 -10.17
N GLU A 43 0.56 -0.40 -10.28
CA GLU A 43 0.77 -1.27 -11.45
C GLU A 43 2.27 -1.46 -11.80
N THR A 44 3.11 -1.53 -10.78
CA THR A 44 4.57 -1.59 -10.93
C THR A 44 5.06 -2.75 -11.80
N ALA A 45 4.28 -3.86 -11.83
CA ALA A 45 4.59 -5.03 -12.65
C ALA A 45 4.54 -4.75 -14.17
N THR A 46 3.82 -3.71 -14.61
CA THR A 46 3.65 -3.33 -16.01
C THR A 46 4.44 -2.09 -16.41
N LEU A 47 5.18 -1.50 -15.48
CA LEU A 47 6.08 -0.39 -15.73
C LEU A 47 7.48 -0.90 -16.11
N SER A 48 8.05 -0.33 -17.16
CA SER A 48 9.45 -0.56 -17.49
C SER A 48 10.39 0.04 -16.43
N ALA A 49 11.65 -0.34 -16.43
CA ALA A 49 12.65 0.23 -15.51
C ALA A 49 12.76 1.76 -15.65
N ASP A 50 12.71 2.26 -16.88
CA ASP A 50 12.75 3.69 -17.16
C ASP A 50 11.50 4.42 -16.66
N GLU A 51 10.32 3.83 -16.85
CA GLU A 51 9.07 4.40 -16.34
C GLU A 51 9.02 4.42 -14.81
N LYS A 52 9.50 3.36 -14.15
CA LYS A 52 9.62 3.35 -12.68
C LYS A 52 10.51 4.50 -12.20
N ARG A 53 11.64 4.72 -12.87
CA ARG A 53 12.53 5.84 -12.53
C ARG A 53 11.84 7.18 -12.75
N GLN A 54 11.18 7.39 -13.90
CA GLN A 54 10.46 8.63 -14.20
C GLN A 54 9.36 8.92 -13.18
N VAL A 55 8.54 7.91 -12.82
CA VAL A 55 7.49 8.06 -11.81
C VAL A 55 8.08 8.39 -10.44
N ARG A 56 9.13 7.69 -10.03
CA ARG A 56 9.84 7.94 -8.79
C ARG A 56 10.36 9.36 -8.72
N ASP A 57 11.13 9.77 -9.71
CA ASP A 57 11.78 11.08 -9.75
C ASP A 57 10.75 12.21 -9.81
N PHE A 58 9.69 12.05 -10.60
CA PHE A 58 8.57 12.99 -10.66
C PHE A 58 7.86 13.15 -9.30
N ILE A 59 7.60 12.03 -8.60
CA ILE A 59 6.94 12.09 -7.29
C ILE A 59 7.84 12.77 -6.25
N VAL A 60 9.13 12.42 -6.22
CA VAL A 60 10.10 13.03 -5.31
C VAL A 60 10.17 14.54 -5.53
N GLU A 61 10.34 14.98 -6.77
CA GLU A 61 10.37 16.40 -7.14
C GLU A 61 9.06 17.11 -6.74
N ARG A 62 7.92 16.50 -7.05
CA ARG A 62 6.62 17.12 -6.83
C ARG A 62 6.22 17.17 -5.36
N VAL A 63 6.55 16.15 -4.59
CA VAL A 63 6.26 16.08 -3.14
C VAL A 63 7.15 17.05 -2.36
N ALA A 64 8.42 17.19 -2.77
CA ALA A 64 9.36 18.16 -2.20
C ALA A 64 9.38 18.11 -0.65
N GLU A 65 9.54 16.92 -0.09
CA GLU A 65 9.62 16.64 1.37
C GLU A 65 8.39 17.07 2.20
N ARG A 66 7.29 17.49 1.57
CA ARG A 66 6.07 17.90 2.29
C ARG A 66 5.41 16.78 3.08
N VAL A 67 5.60 15.54 2.68
CA VAL A 67 5.21 14.31 3.39
C VAL A 67 6.26 13.23 3.16
N PRO A 68 6.48 12.31 4.12
CA PRO A 68 7.37 11.17 3.93
C PRO A 68 6.98 10.30 2.74
N LEU A 69 7.98 9.73 2.07
CA LEU A 69 7.80 8.77 0.98
C LEU A 69 8.32 7.39 1.39
N VAL A 70 7.55 6.36 1.06
CA VAL A 70 7.94 4.95 1.17
C VAL A 70 7.98 4.37 -0.24
N ILE A 71 9.08 3.69 -0.60
CA ILE A 71 9.22 3.12 -1.95
C ILE A 71 8.95 1.61 -1.96
N GLY A 72 8.17 1.13 -2.92
CA GLY A 72 7.98 -0.29 -3.17
C GLY A 72 9.16 -0.89 -3.93
N ILE A 73 9.96 -1.71 -3.26
CA ILE A 73 11.01 -2.52 -3.86
C ILE A 73 10.81 -3.95 -3.41
N GLY A 74 10.33 -4.82 -4.32
CA GLY A 74 10.03 -6.20 -4.00
C GLY A 74 9.97 -7.08 -5.24
N GLY A 75 10.22 -8.36 -5.05
CA GLY A 75 10.28 -9.34 -6.12
C GLY A 75 10.58 -10.73 -5.60
N ASN A 76 10.79 -11.67 -6.50
CA ASN A 76 11.09 -13.08 -6.18
C ASN A 76 12.51 -13.52 -6.55
N ASN A 77 13.37 -12.56 -6.93
CA ASN A 77 14.81 -12.77 -7.11
C ASN A 77 15.58 -11.93 -6.07
N THR A 78 16.02 -12.58 -5.00
CA THR A 78 16.70 -11.92 -3.86
C THR A 78 17.92 -11.12 -4.31
N MET A 79 18.74 -11.68 -5.22
CA MET A 79 19.99 -11.01 -5.63
C MET A 79 19.73 -9.76 -6.47
N ALA A 80 18.69 -9.79 -7.32
CA ALA A 80 18.29 -8.60 -8.08
C ALA A 80 17.82 -7.47 -7.15
N LEU A 81 17.08 -7.79 -6.08
CA LEU A 81 16.66 -6.79 -5.10
C LEU A 81 17.82 -6.25 -4.29
N VAL A 82 18.76 -7.10 -3.89
CA VAL A 82 20.00 -6.68 -3.20
C VAL A 82 20.80 -5.70 -4.06
N GLU A 83 20.91 -5.96 -5.35
CA GLU A 83 21.60 -5.06 -6.28
C GLU A 83 20.82 -3.74 -6.47
N GLU A 84 19.50 -3.80 -6.63
CA GLU A 84 18.64 -2.61 -6.73
C GLU A 84 18.76 -1.72 -5.49
N LEU A 85 18.74 -2.31 -4.29
CA LEU A 85 18.89 -1.56 -3.02
C LEU A 85 20.26 -0.89 -2.87
N LYS A 86 21.33 -1.50 -3.39
CA LYS A 86 22.69 -0.95 -3.33
C LYS A 86 22.96 0.13 -4.36
N THR A 87 22.29 0.07 -5.52
CA THR A 87 22.57 0.94 -6.65
C THR A 87 21.58 2.08 -6.83
N SER A 88 20.39 1.98 -6.22
CA SER A 88 19.37 3.03 -6.29
C SER A 88 19.66 4.15 -5.28
N ASP A 89 19.41 5.39 -5.69
CA ASP A 89 19.34 6.49 -4.73
C ASP A 89 18.03 6.39 -3.91
N LEU A 90 18.17 6.02 -2.66
CA LEU A 90 17.07 5.88 -1.71
C LEU A 90 16.99 7.03 -0.68
N THR A 91 17.85 8.03 -0.81
CA THR A 91 17.93 9.19 0.10
C THR A 91 16.58 9.91 0.27
N PRO A 92 15.72 10.06 -0.77
CA PRO A 92 14.44 10.73 -0.61
C PRO A 92 13.36 9.92 0.13
N PHE A 93 13.65 8.65 0.48
CA PHE A 93 12.66 7.73 1.03
C PHE A 93 12.92 7.41 2.49
N SER A 94 11.86 7.39 3.28
CA SER A 94 11.92 7.05 4.71
C SER A 94 12.00 5.54 4.95
N ALA A 95 11.50 4.72 4.02
CA ALA A 95 11.55 3.26 4.12
C ALA A 95 11.31 2.58 2.76
N VAL A 96 11.73 1.32 2.69
CA VAL A 96 11.38 0.38 1.61
C VAL A 96 10.19 -0.47 2.06
N LEU A 97 9.14 -0.58 1.24
CA LEU A 97 8.08 -1.58 1.37
C LEU A 97 8.39 -2.76 0.47
N SER A 98 8.70 -3.93 1.06
CA SER A 98 9.11 -5.12 0.30
C SER A 98 8.11 -6.26 0.45
N VAL A 99 7.52 -6.71 -0.68
CA VAL A 99 6.55 -7.79 -0.70
C VAL A 99 7.24 -9.15 -0.56
N VAL A 100 6.59 -10.09 0.15
CA VAL A 100 7.03 -11.49 0.23
C VAL A 100 7.21 -12.07 -1.18
N PRO A 101 8.30 -12.83 -1.46
CA PRO A 101 8.52 -13.45 -2.77
C PRO A 101 7.31 -14.23 -3.24
N TYR A 102 6.86 -13.95 -4.46
CA TYR A 102 5.67 -14.52 -5.06
C TYR A 102 6.02 -15.60 -6.09
N TYR A 103 5.04 -16.42 -6.47
CA TYR A 103 5.10 -17.42 -7.53
C TYR A 103 5.88 -18.68 -7.17
N ASN A 104 7.17 -18.58 -6.82
CA ASN A 104 8.04 -19.71 -6.48
C ASN A 104 7.84 -20.28 -5.05
N LYS A 105 6.97 -19.65 -4.24
CA LYS A 105 6.50 -20.13 -2.92
C LYS A 105 7.62 -20.60 -1.99
N PRO A 106 8.50 -19.72 -1.53
CA PRO A 106 9.58 -20.08 -0.62
C PRO A 106 9.02 -20.64 0.71
N SER A 107 9.79 -21.50 1.37
CA SER A 107 9.53 -21.91 2.75
C SER A 107 9.70 -20.73 3.72
N GLN A 108 9.28 -20.87 4.99
CA GLN A 108 9.47 -19.83 5.99
C GLN A 108 10.95 -19.48 6.18
N GLU A 109 11.84 -20.48 6.17
CA GLU A 109 13.28 -20.22 6.20
C GLU A 109 13.77 -19.51 4.93
N GLY A 110 13.22 -19.83 3.76
CA GLY A 110 13.51 -19.08 2.52
C GLY A 110 13.08 -17.62 2.59
N ILE A 111 11.91 -17.34 3.17
CA ILE A 111 11.42 -15.98 3.43
C ILE A 111 12.36 -15.24 4.39
N TYR A 112 12.75 -15.89 5.48
CA TYR A 112 13.68 -15.34 6.46
C TYR A 112 15.03 -14.98 5.82
N GLN A 113 15.64 -15.88 5.06
CA GLN A 113 16.92 -15.64 4.39
C GLN A 113 16.82 -14.52 3.34
N HIS A 114 15.70 -14.48 2.60
CA HIS A 114 15.41 -13.43 1.63
C HIS A 114 15.40 -12.04 2.30
N TYR A 115 14.61 -11.86 3.35
CA TYR A 115 14.53 -10.58 4.05
C TYR A 115 15.79 -10.24 4.85
N SER A 116 16.51 -11.23 5.35
CA SER A 116 17.82 -11.02 5.96
C SER A 116 18.83 -10.45 4.96
N ALA A 117 18.80 -10.90 3.71
CA ALA A 117 19.64 -10.34 2.65
C ALA A 117 19.22 -8.91 2.28
N ILE A 118 17.90 -8.65 2.20
CA ILE A 118 17.34 -7.31 1.94
C ILE A 118 17.71 -6.34 3.06
N ALA A 119 17.50 -6.74 4.33
CA ALA A 119 17.84 -5.92 5.49
C ALA A 119 19.32 -5.52 5.51
N LYS A 120 20.23 -6.47 5.23
CA LYS A 120 21.66 -6.20 5.15
C LYS A 120 22.07 -5.27 4.00
N ALA A 121 21.31 -5.27 2.90
CA ALA A 121 21.61 -4.47 1.71
C ALA A 121 20.96 -3.09 1.74
N SER A 122 19.85 -2.94 2.45
CA SER A 122 19.09 -1.69 2.47
C SER A 122 19.78 -0.61 3.30
N PRO A 123 20.05 0.58 2.72
CA PRO A 123 20.61 1.71 3.47
C PRO A 123 19.56 2.45 4.31
N ILE A 124 18.27 2.13 4.13
CA ILE A 124 17.14 2.75 4.85
C ILE A 124 16.24 1.66 5.46
N PRO A 125 15.36 2.01 6.40
CA PRO A 125 14.45 1.05 7.03
C PRO A 125 13.62 0.23 6.05
N VAL A 126 13.26 -1.00 6.45
CA VAL A 126 12.47 -1.94 5.65
C VAL A 126 11.15 -2.25 6.34
N ILE A 127 10.05 -2.17 5.61
CA ILE A 127 8.72 -2.63 6.00
C ILE A 127 8.43 -3.91 5.22
N LEU A 128 8.22 -5.00 5.92
CA LEU A 128 7.79 -6.27 5.34
C LEU A 128 6.38 -6.12 4.77
N TYR A 129 6.05 -6.85 3.70
CA TYR A 129 4.69 -6.82 3.16
C TYR A 129 4.18 -8.24 2.91
N ASN A 130 3.24 -8.69 3.75
CA ASN A 130 2.59 -9.99 3.67
C ASN A 130 1.22 -9.87 3.00
N VAL A 131 1.05 -10.51 1.84
CA VAL A 131 -0.19 -10.48 1.05
C VAL A 131 -0.42 -11.82 0.34
N PRO A 132 -0.72 -12.90 1.09
CA PRO A 132 -0.77 -14.26 0.57
C PRO A 132 -1.78 -14.46 -0.57
N GLY A 133 -2.86 -13.68 -0.60
CA GLY A 133 -3.82 -13.69 -1.72
C GLY A 133 -3.22 -13.27 -3.08
N ARG A 134 -2.07 -12.59 -3.08
CA ARG A 134 -1.34 -12.20 -4.31
C ARG A 134 -0.07 -13.01 -4.51
N THR A 135 0.65 -13.29 -3.43
CA THR A 135 1.96 -13.99 -3.52
C THR A 135 1.84 -15.49 -3.62
N GLY A 136 0.73 -16.06 -3.13
CA GLY A 136 0.53 -17.51 -3.03
C GLY A 136 1.30 -18.14 -1.87
N VAL A 137 1.93 -17.33 -0.99
CA VAL A 137 2.62 -17.79 0.22
C VAL A 137 2.36 -16.82 1.37
N ASN A 138 2.13 -17.35 2.56
CA ASN A 138 1.96 -16.55 3.78
C ASN A 138 3.26 -16.54 4.58
N MET A 139 3.72 -15.36 4.98
CA MET A 139 4.75 -15.21 6.01
C MET A 139 4.07 -15.31 7.38
N THR A 140 4.46 -16.28 8.18
CA THR A 140 3.86 -16.53 9.49
C THR A 140 4.22 -15.46 10.52
N ALA A 141 3.45 -15.37 11.61
CA ALA A 141 3.78 -14.50 12.74
C ALA A 141 5.17 -14.82 13.30
N GLU A 142 5.52 -16.10 13.46
CA GLU A 142 6.84 -16.54 13.92
C GLU A 142 7.97 -16.01 13.04
N THR A 143 7.85 -16.13 11.71
CA THR A 143 8.85 -15.62 10.76
C THR A 143 8.96 -14.11 10.82
N THR A 144 7.82 -13.40 10.90
CA THR A 144 7.76 -11.94 11.03
C THR A 144 8.46 -11.47 12.29
N LEU A 145 8.17 -12.07 13.44
CA LEU A 145 8.75 -11.73 14.73
C LEU A 145 10.24 -12.08 14.81
N ARG A 146 10.66 -13.19 14.19
CA ARG A 146 12.07 -13.56 14.07
C ARG A 146 12.84 -12.50 13.28
N LEU A 147 12.32 -12.07 12.14
CA LEU A 147 12.91 -11.00 11.32
C LEU A 147 13.01 -9.67 12.07
N ALA A 148 11.95 -9.28 12.78
CA ALA A 148 11.91 -8.06 13.59
C ALA A 148 12.96 -8.06 14.71
N ARG A 149 13.18 -9.22 15.34
CA ARG A 149 14.18 -9.37 16.41
C ARG A 149 15.61 -9.37 15.89
N ASP A 150 15.85 -10.03 14.75
CA ASP A 150 17.20 -10.32 14.27
C ASP A 150 17.75 -9.18 13.37
N HIS A 151 16.91 -8.19 12.96
CA HIS A 151 17.27 -7.07 12.08
C HIS A 151 16.63 -5.76 12.55
N GLU A 152 17.41 -4.88 13.17
CA GLU A 152 16.94 -3.59 13.72
C GLU A 152 16.34 -2.66 12.67
N ASN A 153 16.79 -2.74 11.41
CA ASN A 153 16.26 -1.93 10.32
C ASN A 153 14.99 -2.51 9.67
N ILE A 154 14.49 -3.67 10.12
CA ILE A 154 13.14 -4.15 9.80
C ILE A 154 12.18 -3.55 10.82
N ILE A 155 11.57 -2.42 10.47
CA ILE A 155 10.81 -1.57 11.39
C ILE A 155 9.32 -1.89 11.49
N GLY A 156 8.80 -2.76 10.64
CA GLY A 156 7.37 -3.09 10.67
C GLY A 156 6.96 -4.08 9.59
N VAL A 157 5.67 -4.41 9.64
CA VAL A 157 4.99 -5.23 8.63
C VAL A 157 3.70 -4.55 8.18
N LYS A 158 3.51 -4.46 6.85
CA LYS A 158 2.21 -4.25 6.24
C LYS A 158 1.55 -5.62 6.12
N GLU A 159 0.50 -5.84 6.90
CA GLU A 159 -0.20 -7.12 6.95
C GLU A 159 -1.52 -7.04 6.16
N ALA A 160 -1.62 -7.85 5.13
CA ALA A 160 -2.76 -7.93 4.21
C ALA A 160 -3.20 -9.38 3.96
N SER A 161 -3.00 -10.26 4.94
CA SER A 161 -3.44 -11.67 4.86
C SER A 161 -4.94 -11.84 5.08
N GLY A 162 -5.62 -10.85 5.71
CA GLY A 162 -6.98 -11.00 6.18
C GLY A 162 -7.11 -11.88 7.44
N ASN A 163 -6.01 -12.44 7.94
CA ASN A 163 -6.00 -13.29 9.13
C ASN A 163 -5.78 -12.46 10.40
N ILE A 164 -6.88 -11.99 11.00
CA ILE A 164 -6.84 -11.16 12.21
C ILE A 164 -6.13 -11.87 13.36
N THR A 165 -6.29 -13.19 13.50
CA THR A 165 -5.61 -13.97 14.56
C THR A 165 -4.09 -13.93 14.39
N GLN A 166 -3.57 -14.05 13.17
CA GLN A 166 -2.14 -13.90 12.91
C GLN A 166 -1.65 -12.48 13.20
N MET A 167 -2.46 -11.48 12.83
CA MET A 167 -2.12 -10.07 13.06
C MET A 167 -2.07 -9.75 14.56
N ASP A 168 -3.02 -10.26 15.35
CA ASP A 168 -3.07 -10.12 16.79
C ASP A 168 -1.88 -10.82 17.46
N ASP A 169 -1.50 -12.02 16.99
CA ASP A 169 -0.31 -12.74 17.47
C ASP A 169 0.98 -11.93 17.24
N ILE A 170 1.12 -11.28 16.08
CA ILE A 170 2.25 -10.37 15.81
C ILE A 170 2.20 -9.17 16.76
N ILE A 171 1.05 -8.50 16.90
CA ILE A 171 0.87 -7.32 17.75
C ILE A 171 1.21 -7.62 19.21
N LYS A 172 0.75 -8.76 19.71
CA LYS A 172 0.97 -9.20 21.09
C LYS A 172 2.45 -9.48 21.40
N ASN A 173 3.19 -10.06 20.44
CA ASN A 173 4.52 -10.60 20.69
C ASN A 173 5.67 -9.75 20.08
N LYS A 174 5.36 -8.68 19.37
CA LYS A 174 6.35 -7.76 18.81
C LYS A 174 7.07 -6.97 19.90
N HIS A 175 8.28 -6.48 19.61
CA HIS A 175 8.88 -5.43 20.45
C HIS A 175 8.16 -4.08 20.24
N GLU A 176 8.29 -3.17 21.20
CA GLU A 176 7.51 -1.92 21.26
C GLU A 176 7.59 -1.11 19.96
N ASP A 177 8.79 -0.94 19.41
CA ASP A 177 9.03 -0.09 18.23
C ASP A 177 8.63 -0.73 16.89
N PHE A 178 8.32 -2.03 16.85
CA PHE A 178 7.92 -2.68 15.61
C PHE A 178 6.48 -2.35 15.24
N MET A 179 6.28 -1.86 14.03
CA MET A 179 4.98 -1.41 13.54
C MET A 179 4.19 -2.53 12.87
N VAL A 180 2.92 -2.73 13.26
CA VAL A 180 1.96 -3.51 12.48
C VAL A 180 1.02 -2.55 11.78
N ILE A 181 1.06 -2.55 10.44
CA ILE A 181 0.32 -1.64 9.57
C ILE A 181 -0.71 -2.45 8.80
N SER A 182 -1.97 -2.04 8.82
CA SER A 182 -3.01 -2.68 8.00
C SER A 182 -2.70 -2.52 6.51
N GLY A 183 -2.87 -3.61 5.75
CA GLY A 183 -2.82 -3.61 4.29
C GLY A 183 -4.20 -3.73 3.63
N ASP A 184 -5.27 -3.68 4.43
CA ASP A 184 -6.66 -3.86 4.01
C ASP A 184 -7.54 -2.80 4.69
N ASP A 185 -8.16 -1.95 3.88
CA ASP A 185 -9.00 -0.84 4.34
C ASP A 185 -10.19 -1.33 5.19
N GLY A 186 -10.79 -2.47 4.82
CA GLY A 186 -11.97 -3.03 5.47
C GLY A 186 -11.73 -3.55 6.88
N ILE A 187 -10.51 -3.96 7.21
CA ILE A 187 -10.16 -4.44 8.56
C ILE A 187 -9.29 -3.44 9.34
N THR A 188 -9.02 -2.26 8.78
CA THR A 188 -8.15 -1.26 9.42
C THR A 188 -8.69 -0.82 10.78
N PHE A 189 -9.98 -0.49 10.87
CA PHE A 189 -10.57 -0.06 12.13
C PHE A 189 -10.46 -1.14 13.24
N PRO A 190 -10.93 -2.39 13.05
CA PRO A 190 -10.77 -3.41 14.07
C PRO A 190 -9.29 -3.73 14.36
N LEU A 191 -8.40 -3.66 13.38
CA LEU A 191 -6.99 -3.93 13.62
C LEU A 191 -6.31 -2.85 14.47
N ILE A 192 -6.72 -1.58 14.33
CA ILE A 192 -6.24 -0.50 15.22
C ILE A 192 -6.70 -0.75 16.66
N THR A 193 -7.92 -1.27 16.88
CA THR A 193 -8.38 -1.61 18.25
C THR A 193 -7.57 -2.74 18.89
N LEU A 194 -6.89 -3.58 18.09
CA LEU A 194 -5.96 -4.60 18.57
C LEU A 194 -4.53 -4.06 18.78
N GLY A 195 -4.22 -2.85 18.28
CA GLY A 195 -2.90 -2.22 18.47
C GLY A 195 -2.08 -2.00 17.20
N ALA A 196 -2.69 -2.10 16.00
CA ALA A 196 -2.05 -1.65 14.78
C ALA A 196 -1.89 -0.13 14.77
N VAL A 197 -0.80 0.35 14.14
CA VAL A 197 -0.44 1.77 14.15
C VAL A 197 -1.04 2.57 12.99
N GLY A 198 -1.79 1.92 12.11
CA GLY A 198 -2.41 2.60 10.95
C GLY A 198 -2.57 1.68 9.75
N VAL A 199 -2.59 2.28 8.56
CA VAL A 199 -2.86 1.58 7.30
C VAL A 199 -2.04 2.16 6.14
N ILE A 200 -1.68 1.30 5.18
CA ILE A 200 -1.32 1.69 3.82
C ILE A 200 -2.53 1.41 2.94
N SER A 201 -3.30 2.45 2.68
CA SER A 201 -4.66 2.44 2.17
C SER A 201 -4.74 2.42 0.64
N VAL A 202 -5.77 1.79 0.10
CA VAL A 202 -6.20 1.89 -1.30
C VAL A 202 -7.28 2.96 -1.44
N ILE A 203 -8.34 2.93 -0.60
CA ILE A 203 -9.43 3.92 -0.65
C ILE A 203 -8.94 5.35 -0.38
N GLY A 204 -7.84 5.49 0.35
CA GLY A 204 -7.19 6.77 0.58
C GLY A 204 -6.77 7.53 -0.68
N ASN A 205 -6.63 6.86 -1.85
CA ASN A 205 -6.45 7.56 -3.13
C ASN A 205 -7.64 8.49 -3.45
N ALA A 206 -8.88 8.06 -3.12
CA ALA A 206 -10.11 8.77 -3.42
C ALA A 206 -10.61 9.62 -2.23
N PHE A 207 -10.49 9.13 -1.01
CA PHE A 207 -10.99 9.77 0.22
C PHE A 207 -9.90 9.97 1.28
N PRO A 208 -8.82 10.69 0.96
CA PRO A 208 -7.69 10.86 1.87
C PRO A 208 -8.08 11.52 3.19
N LYS A 209 -8.91 12.56 3.14
CA LYS A 209 -9.33 13.34 4.31
C LYS A 209 -10.18 12.52 5.29
N GLU A 210 -11.22 11.89 4.77
CA GLU A 210 -12.19 11.14 5.57
C GLU A 210 -11.53 9.90 6.18
N PHE A 211 -10.75 9.18 5.37
CA PHE A 211 -10.11 7.95 5.84
C PHE A 211 -8.95 8.23 6.80
N SER A 212 -8.15 9.28 6.58
CA SER A 212 -7.18 9.75 7.57
C SER A 212 -7.85 10.16 8.90
N LYS A 213 -9.02 10.80 8.82
CA LYS A 213 -9.79 11.16 10.02
C LYS A 213 -10.24 9.92 10.79
N MET A 214 -10.75 8.90 10.10
CA MET A 214 -11.14 7.62 10.71
C MET A 214 -9.95 6.99 11.45
N VAL A 215 -8.80 6.88 10.79
CA VAL A 215 -7.58 6.30 11.37
C VAL A 215 -7.14 7.08 12.62
N ARG A 216 -7.09 8.41 12.56
CA ARG A 216 -6.68 9.24 13.71
C ARG A 216 -7.65 9.14 14.88
N LEU A 217 -8.96 9.13 14.62
CA LEU A 217 -9.96 8.93 15.66
C LEU A 217 -9.79 7.56 16.34
N ALA A 218 -9.60 6.50 15.57
CA ALA A 218 -9.37 5.17 16.10
C ALA A 218 -8.10 5.10 16.95
N LEU A 219 -6.98 5.67 16.48
CA LEU A 219 -5.71 5.71 17.22
C LEU A 219 -5.81 6.53 18.52
N ASN A 220 -6.69 7.53 18.56
CA ASN A 220 -6.95 8.36 19.74
C ASN A 220 -8.01 7.76 20.69
N GLY A 221 -8.55 6.56 20.39
CA GLY A 221 -9.56 5.88 21.22
C GLY A 221 -10.99 6.38 21.03
N ASP A 222 -11.25 7.30 20.07
CA ASP A 222 -12.62 7.76 19.73
C ASP A 222 -13.26 6.77 18.75
N PHE A 223 -13.52 5.57 19.26
CA PHE A 223 -14.01 4.44 18.46
C PHE A 223 -15.41 4.66 17.89
N GLU A 224 -16.28 5.36 18.60
CA GLU A 224 -17.65 5.64 18.11
C GLU A 224 -17.60 6.48 16.83
N LYS A 225 -16.86 7.57 16.83
CA LYS A 225 -16.74 8.43 15.63
C LYS A 225 -15.97 7.76 14.51
N ALA A 226 -14.93 6.98 14.83
CA ALA A 226 -14.18 6.22 13.84
C ALA A 226 -15.07 5.17 13.14
N LEU A 227 -15.89 4.45 13.91
CA LEU A 227 -16.82 3.44 13.42
C LEU A 227 -17.87 4.03 12.46
N LEU A 228 -18.39 5.21 12.74
CA LEU A 228 -19.34 5.90 11.84
C LEU A 228 -18.71 6.16 10.46
N ILE A 229 -17.44 6.59 10.43
CA ILE A 229 -16.74 6.82 9.17
C ILE A 229 -16.44 5.47 8.49
N HIS A 230 -15.97 4.46 9.23
CA HIS A 230 -15.73 3.12 8.70
C HIS A 230 -16.98 2.57 8.00
N HIS A 231 -18.16 2.65 8.63
CA HIS A 231 -19.41 2.14 8.06
C HIS A 231 -19.83 2.88 6.78
N ARG A 232 -19.51 4.17 6.63
CA ARG A 232 -19.78 4.90 5.37
C ARG A 232 -19.06 4.30 4.17
N PHE A 233 -17.91 3.66 4.37
CA PHE A 233 -17.08 3.11 3.30
C PHE A 233 -17.18 1.59 3.14
N THR A 234 -17.94 0.91 3.98
CA THR A 234 -17.99 -0.58 4.01
C THR A 234 -18.29 -1.19 2.65
N GLU A 235 -19.23 -0.61 1.90
CA GLU A 235 -19.57 -1.11 0.56
C GLU A 235 -18.43 -0.88 -0.44
N LEU A 236 -17.76 0.28 -0.38
CA LEU A 236 -16.61 0.56 -1.25
C LEU A 236 -15.42 -0.35 -0.96
N PHE A 237 -15.15 -0.73 0.29
CA PHE A 237 -14.06 -1.66 0.60
C PHE A 237 -14.18 -2.95 -0.22
N SER A 238 -15.37 -3.49 -0.37
CA SER A 238 -15.60 -4.68 -1.19
C SER A 238 -15.57 -4.37 -2.69
N LEU A 239 -16.27 -3.31 -3.14
CA LEU A 239 -16.38 -2.95 -4.55
C LEU A 239 -15.03 -2.64 -5.21
N LEU A 240 -14.09 -2.03 -4.46
CA LEU A 240 -12.76 -1.71 -4.97
C LEU A 240 -11.91 -2.95 -5.30
N PHE A 241 -12.32 -4.14 -4.85
CA PHE A 241 -11.57 -5.39 -5.07
C PHE A 241 -12.32 -6.44 -5.89
N VAL A 242 -13.62 -6.26 -6.17
CA VAL A 242 -14.45 -7.22 -6.93
C VAL A 242 -13.84 -7.59 -8.29
N ASP A 243 -13.37 -6.61 -9.03
CA ASP A 243 -12.69 -6.79 -10.33
C ASP A 243 -11.17 -6.60 -10.20
N GLY A 244 -10.65 -6.61 -8.96
CA GLY A 244 -9.25 -6.46 -8.63
C GLY A 244 -8.80 -5.03 -8.34
N ASN A 245 -7.69 -4.93 -7.62
CA ASN A 245 -7.01 -3.67 -7.33
C ASN A 245 -5.74 -3.59 -8.23
N PRO A 246 -5.53 -2.47 -8.98
CA PRO A 246 -6.14 -1.14 -8.82
C PRO A 246 -7.38 -0.84 -9.68
N ALA A 247 -7.98 -1.82 -10.39
CA ALA A 247 -9.11 -1.54 -11.29
C ALA A 247 -10.25 -0.80 -10.58
N GLY A 248 -10.65 -1.26 -9.39
CA GLY A 248 -11.72 -0.63 -8.61
C GLY A 248 -11.41 0.80 -8.19
N VAL A 249 -10.22 1.07 -7.64
CA VAL A 249 -9.86 2.41 -7.20
C VAL A 249 -9.65 3.38 -8.37
N LYS A 250 -9.14 2.92 -9.51
CA LYS A 250 -9.08 3.74 -10.73
C LYS A 250 -10.47 4.06 -11.29
N CYS A 251 -11.37 3.10 -11.25
CA CYS A 251 -12.77 3.30 -11.58
C CYS A 251 -13.41 4.41 -10.70
N LEU A 252 -13.20 4.34 -9.38
CA LEU A 252 -13.68 5.35 -8.44
C LEU A 252 -13.09 6.74 -8.71
N LEU A 253 -11.78 6.84 -8.90
CA LEU A 253 -11.09 8.09 -9.23
C LEU A 253 -11.55 8.67 -10.59
N ASN A 254 -11.85 7.82 -11.56
CA ASN A 254 -12.44 8.24 -12.83
C ASN A 254 -13.87 8.79 -12.62
N ALA A 255 -14.71 8.12 -11.84
CA ALA A 255 -16.04 8.62 -11.50
C ALA A 255 -16.01 9.98 -10.77
N MET A 256 -14.94 10.25 -10.02
CA MET A 256 -14.67 11.54 -9.38
C MET A 256 -14.02 12.58 -10.31
N GLY A 257 -13.68 12.22 -11.55
CA GLY A 257 -13.08 13.13 -12.53
C GLY A 257 -11.57 13.40 -12.36
N PHE A 258 -10.86 12.59 -11.60
CA PHE A 258 -9.43 12.79 -11.37
C PHE A 258 -8.54 12.24 -12.48
N ILE A 259 -8.90 11.09 -13.07
CA ILE A 259 -8.08 10.34 -14.02
C ILE A 259 -8.92 9.71 -15.13
N GLU A 260 -8.30 9.28 -16.21
CA GLU A 260 -8.91 8.35 -17.17
C GLU A 260 -8.97 6.93 -16.56
N ASN A 261 -10.00 6.14 -16.91
CA ASN A 261 -10.18 4.78 -16.39
C ASN A 261 -9.35 3.76 -17.19
N GLU A 262 -8.03 3.97 -17.18
CA GLU A 262 -7.09 3.21 -17.98
C GLU A 262 -6.13 2.38 -17.13
N LEU A 263 -5.96 1.12 -17.53
CA LEU A 263 -5.03 0.16 -16.95
C LEU A 263 -4.15 -0.45 -18.05
N ARG A 264 -3.05 -1.06 -17.67
CA ARG A 264 -2.19 -1.84 -18.58
C ARG A 264 -2.47 -3.34 -18.42
N LEU A 265 -2.51 -4.05 -19.55
CA LEU A 265 -2.62 -5.51 -19.50
C LEU A 265 -1.51 -6.13 -18.63
N PRO A 266 -1.80 -7.19 -17.86
CA PRO A 266 -3.04 -8.02 -17.93
C PRO A 266 -4.26 -7.43 -17.19
N LEU A 267 -4.13 -6.27 -16.54
CA LEU A 267 -5.26 -5.62 -15.88
C LEU A 267 -6.11 -4.86 -16.90
N VAL A 268 -7.42 -4.85 -16.63
CA VAL A 268 -8.43 -4.17 -17.45
C VAL A 268 -9.35 -3.34 -16.55
N PRO A 269 -10.06 -2.34 -17.09
CA PRO A 269 -11.09 -1.61 -16.33
C PRO A 269 -12.14 -2.56 -15.75
N THR A 270 -12.79 -2.11 -14.69
CA THR A 270 -13.89 -2.84 -14.04
C THR A 270 -15.03 -3.12 -15.03
N ARG A 271 -15.81 -4.18 -14.75
CA ARG A 271 -17.06 -4.42 -15.46
C ARG A 271 -18.00 -3.23 -15.31
N ILE A 272 -18.85 -3.02 -16.32
CA ILE A 272 -19.83 -1.91 -16.31
C ILE A 272 -20.74 -1.96 -15.07
N THR A 273 -21.15 -3.15 -14.65
CA THR A 273 -21.98 -3.35 -13.45
C THR A 273 -21.27 -2.93 -12.16
N THR A 274 -19.97 -3.13 -12.08
CA THR A 274 -19.15 -2.67 -10.93
C THR A 274 -18.98 -1.16 -11.00
N TYR A 275 -18.74 -0.59 -12.17
CA TYR A 275 -18.66 0.86 -12.39
C TYR A 275 -19.94 1.58 -11.94
N GLU A 276 -21.11 1.07 -12.37
CA GLU A 276 -22.42 1.64 -12.00
C GLU A 276 -22.66 1.60 -10.49
N LYS A 277 -22.31 0.48 -9.84
CA LYS A 277 -22.40 0.36 -8.36
C LYS A 277 -21.47 1.35 -7.64
N ILE A 278 -20.22 1.48 -8.09
CA ILE A 278 -19.27 2.44 -7.52
C ILE A 278 -19.83 3.86 -7.64
N ARG A 279 -20.43 4.22 -8.79
CA ARG A 279 -21.06 5.53 -8.96
C ARG A 279 -22.25 5.73 -8.03
N GLN A 280 -23.14 4.73 -7.90
CA GLN A 280 -24.28 4.81 -6.99
C GLN A 280 -23.84 5.04 -5.54
N VAL A 281 -22.81 4.31 -5.08
CA VAL A 281 -22.27 4.51 -3.75
C VAL A 281 -21.62 5.88 -3.62
N LEU A 282 -20.85 6.33 -4.61
CA LEU A 282 -20.24 7.67 -4.62
C LEU A 282 -21.31 8.77 -4.48
N ASP A 283 -22.41 8.67 -5.23
CA ASP A 283 -23.52 9.61 -5.19
C ASP A 283 -24.21 9.63 -3.80
N SER A 284 -24.26 8.50 -3.11
CA SER A 284 -24.82 8.40 -1.74
C SER A 284 -23.91 8.96 -0.63
N LEU A 285 -22.62 9.14 -0.93
CA LEU A 285 -21.65 9.70 0.02
C LEU A 285 -21.59 11.24 -0.01
N ASN A 286 -22.09 11.86 -1.09
CA ASN A 286 -22.18 13.31 -1.25
C ASN A 286 -23.46 13.85 -0.61
#